data_2dbff8b82ae7da5f4c6e75c4631ef112
#
_entry.id   2dbff8b82ae7da5f4c6e75c4631ef112
#
_cell.length_a   1.000
_cell.length_b   1.000
_cell.length_c   1.000
_cell.angle_alpha   90.00
_cell.angle_beta   90.00
_cell.angle_gamma   90.00
#
_symmetry.space_group_name_H-M   'P 1'
#
loop_
_entity.id
_entity.type
_entity.pdbx_description
1 polymer ?
#
loop_
_entity_poly.entity_id
_entity_poly.type
_entity_poly.pdbx_seq_one_letter_code
_entity_poly.pdbx_strand_id
1 'polypeptide(L)'
;MASITGTVATLLIVGSIAGRSADGRPIELIHVAGPGPRVLVVGSIHGNEPAGIAIVRALERAHPTADLWLVPDLNPDGHAADTRENAHGVDLNRDFVAFTQPETKVARSIIERVHPRYTIWFHQHMDLVWAYGRSSAAGRVYARLAGMRFYHHVWVAGSGTRWQNHERGGGASFTVELPAGELGAAGVRRQVRAVLKLPFA
;
A
#
# COMPACT_ATOMS: atom_id res chain seq x y z
N MET A 1 -43.98 12.44 14.18
CA MET A 1 -42.77 12.93 13.52
C MET A 1 -41.61 12.29 14.19
N ALA A 2 -40.96 11.34 13.53
CA ALA A 2 -39.77 10.66 14.08
C ALA A 2 -38.52 11.46 13.72
N SER A 3 -37.84 12.00 14.72
CA SER A 3 -36.55 12.68 14.55
C SER A 3 -35.48 11.68 14.25
N ILE A 4 -34.95 11.70 13.04
CA ILE A 4 -33.77 10.88 12.67
C ILE A 4 -32.55 11.66 13.14
N THR A 5 -32.06 11.37 14.34
CA THR A 5 -30.74 11.83 14.81
C THR A 5 -29.68 10.98 14.11
N GLY A 6 -29.21 11.45 12.98
CA GLY A 6 -28.07 10.85 12.30
C GLY A 6 -26.80 11.02 13.15
N THR A 7 -26.25 9.94 13.69
CA THR A 7 -24.94 9.95 14.35
C THR A 7 -23.88 10.21 13.28
N VAL A 8 -23.29 11.39 13.29
CA VAL A 8 -22.10 11.67 12.48
C VAL A 8 -20.94 10.91 13.09
N ALA A 9 -20.53 9.81 12.47
CA ALA A 9 -19.34 9.09 12.89
C ALA A 9 -18.13 10.00 12.69
N THR A 10 -17.45 10.35 13.78
CA THR A 10 -16.20 11.11 13.72
C THR A 10 -15.11 10.24 13.13
N LEU A 11 -14.52 10.68 12.03
CA LEU A 11 -13.38 10.01 11.42
C LEU A 11 -12.16 10.16 12.35
N LEU A 12 -11.68 9.04 12.89
CA LEU A 12 -10.46 9.03 13.69
C LEU A 12 -9.27 8.77 12.77
N ILE A 13 -8.40 9.77 12.64
CA ILE A 13 -7.15 9.72 11.90
C ILE A 13 -6.00 9.92 12.87
N VAL A 14 -5.07 8.97 12.91
CA VAL A 14 -3.87 9.04 13.76
C VAL A 14 -2.63 8.83 12.90
N GLY A 15 -1.80 9.86 12.79
CA GLY A 15 -0.49 9.78 12.17
C GLY A 15 0.62 9.55 13.19
N SER A 16 1.61 8.74 12.83
CA SER A 16 2.81 8.49 13.65
C SER A 16 4.03 8.27 12.75
N ILE A 17 5.23 8.46 13.30
CA ILE A 17 6.47 8.04 12.66
C ILE A 17 6.69 6.56 13.01
N ALA A 18 6.63 5.66 12.01
CA ALA A 18 6.85 4.23 12.20
C ALA A 18 8.35 3.88 12.30
N GLY A 19 9.20 4.70 11.71
CA GLY A 19 10.65 4.56 11.70
C GLY A 19 11.32 5.61 10.85
N ARG A 20 12.57 5.34 10.49
CA ARG A 20 13.36 6.23 9.65
C ARG A 20 14.05 5.44 8.54
N SER A 21 14.27 6.11 7.40
CA SER A 21 15.05 5.61 6.27
C SER A 21 16.55 5.58 6.56
N ALA A 22 17.34 5.11 5.62
CA ALA A 22 18.80 5.04 5.72
C ALA A 22 19.45 6.40 6.01
N ASP A 23 18.96 7.49 5.38
CA ASP A 23 19.41 8.87 5.66
C ASP A 23 18.64 9.55 6.80
N GLY A 24 17.84 8.80 7.55
CA GLY A 24 17.16 9.32 8.73
C GLY A 24 15.86 10.07 8.45
N ARG A 25 15.34 10.09 7.22
CA ARG A 25 14.03 10.70 6.91
C ARG A 25 12.89 9.90 7.54
N PRO A 26 11.83 10.56 8.03
CA PRO A 26 10.74 9.87 8.70
C PRO A 26 9.93 9.01 7.69
N ILE A 27 9.58 7.79 8.12
CA ILE A 27 8.61 6.93 7.45
C ILE A 27 7.31 7.02 8.25
N GLU A 28 6.28 7.58 7.64
CA GLU A 28 4.98 7.80 8.27
C GLU A 28 4.11 6.55 8.22
N LEU A 29 3.34 6.33 9.28
CA LEU A 29 2.23 5.40 9.34
C LEU A 29 0.98 6.14 9.79
N ILE A 30 -0.06 6.10 8.97
CA ILE A 30 -1.32 6.78 9.23
C ILE A 30 -2.42 5.71 9.37
N HIS A 31 -3.17 5.79 10.46
CA HIS A 31 -4.32 4.94 10.70
C HIS A 31 -5.61 5.73 10.48
N VAL A 32 -6.44 5.26 9.58
CA VAL A 32 -7.79 5.77 9.32
C VAL A 32 -8.77 4.70 9.75
N ALA A 33 -9.35 4.87 10.93
CA ALA A 33 -10.18 3.86 11.56
C ALA A 33 -11.45 3.58 10.75
N GLY A 34 -11.74 2.32 10.57
CA GLY A 34 -12.96 1.81 9.93
C GLY A 34 -13.43 0.52 10.59
N PRO A 35 -14.70 0.12 10.38
CA PRO A 35 -15.31 -1.03 11.06
C PRO A 35 -14.89 -2.40 10.48
N GLY A 36 -14.26 -2.43 9.33
CA GLY A 36 -13.93 -3.64 8.59
C GLY A 36 -12.52 -4.18 8.85
N PRO A 37 -12.06 -5.12 8.02
CA PRO A 37 -10.75 -5.72 8.17
C PRO A 37 -9.63 -4.71 7.90
N ARG A 38 -8.46 -4.99 8.48
CA ARG A 38 -7.27 -4.18 8.31
C ARG A 38 -6.72 -4.29 6.90
N VAL A 39 -6.48 -3.16 6.27
CA VAL A 39 -5.87 -3.05 4.95
C VAL A 39 -4.66 -2.13 5.05
N LEU A 40 -3.50 -2.65 4.68
CA LEU A 40 -2.28 -1.85 4.55
C LEU A 40 -2.13 -1.39 3.11
N VAL A 41 -1.84 -0.10 2.93
CA VAL A 41 -1.59 0.50 1.61
C VAL A 41 -0.24 1.19 1.64
N VAL A 42 0.66 0.79 0.75
CA VAL A 42 2.00 1.36 0.60
C VAL A 42 2.07 2.11 -0.72
N GLY A 43 2.37 3.40 -0.65
CA GLY A 43 2.33 4.31 -1.79
C GLY A 43 3.57 4.25 -2.68
N SER A 44 4.75 4.10 -2.08
CA SER A 44 6.01 4.01 -2.81
C SER A 44 7.01 3.16 -2.04
N ILE A 45 7.62 2.19 -2.72
CA ILE A 45 8.79 1.43 -2.24
C ILE A 45 10.02 1.72 -3.09
N HIS A 46 9.84 2.08 -4.36
CA HIS A 46 10.88 2.60 -5.24
C HIS A 46 10.73 4.11 -5.33
N GLY A 47 11.81 4.85 -5.09
CA GLY A 47 11.72 6.31 -5.00
C GLY A 47 11.30 7.00 -6.29
N ASN A 48 11.67 6.45 -7.45
CA ASN A 48 11.28 6.94 -8.78
C ASN A 48 9.89 6.46 -9.24
N GLU A 49 9.08 5.86 -8.34
CA GLU A 49 7.71 5.41 -8.59
C GLU A 49 6.70 6.10 -7.63
N PRO A 50 6.65 7.45 -7.56
CA PRO A 50 5.94 8.17 -6.49
C PRO A 50 4.42 8.30 -6.68
N ALA A 51 3.84 7.87 -7.81
CA ALA A 51 2.41 8.11 -8.10
C ALA A 51 1.45 7.54 -7.05
N GLY A 52 1.83 6.46 -6.37
CA GLY A 52 1.05 5.86 -5.30
C GLY A 52 0.93 6.75 -4.05
N ILE A 53 1.88 7.66 -3.81
CA ILE A 53 1.84 8.60 -2.67
C ILE A 53 0.58 9.45 -2.71
N ALA A 54 0.21 9.98 -3.89
CA ALA A 54 -0.98 10.80 -4.06
C ALA A 54 -2.28 10.02 -3.74
N ILE A 55 -2.32 8.72 -4.05
CA ILE A 55 -3.44 7.84 -3.73
C ILE A 55 -3.56 7.67 -2.22
N VAL A 56 -2.44 7.38 -1.55
CA VAL A 56 -2.39 7.18 -0.10
C VAL A 56 -2.79 8.46 0.63
N ARG A 57 -2.29 9.62 0.21
CA ARG A 57 -2.69 10.92 0.77
C ARG A 57 -4.18 11.26 0.54
N ALA A 58 -4.76 10.78 -0.56
CA ALA A 58 -6.20 10.93 -0.78
C ALA A 58 -7.04 9.99 0.12
N LEU A 59 -6.53 8.79 0.43
CA LEU A 59 -7.18 7.84 1.35
C LEU A 59 -7.24 8.36 2.79
N GLU A 60 -6.32 9.22 3.22
CA GLU A 60 -6.35 9.84 4.55
C GLU A 60 -7.66 10.59 4.85
N ARG A 61 -8.29 11.14 3.81
CA ARG A 61 -9.55 11.92 3.91
C ARG A 61 -10.79 11.09 3.59
N ALA A 62 -10.62 9.79 3.38
CA ALA A 62 -11.73 8.91 3.05
C ALA A 62 -12.51 8.50 4.32
N HIS A 63 -13.77 8.10 4.12
CA HIS A 63 -14.58 7.43 5.13
C HIS A 63 -14.63 5.92 4.76
N PRO A 64 -13.63 5.12 5.19
CA PRO A 64 -13.53 3.75 4.74
C PRO A 64 -14.48 2.82 5.50
N THR A 65 -14.90 1.75 4.82
CA THR A 65 -15.53 0.59 5.46
C THR A 65 -14.50 -0.40 6.01
N ALA A 66 -13.24 -0.31 5.57
CA ALA A 66 -12.10 -1.05 6.09
C ALA A 66 -11.35 -0.24 7.14
N ASP A 67 -10.54 -0.90 7.96
CA ASP A 67 -9.58 -0.30 8.87
C ASP A 67 -8.27 -0.06 8.12
N LEU A 68 -8.04 1.19 7.64
CA LEU A 68 -6.92 1.50 6.75
C LEU A 68 -5.65 1.88 7.53
N TRP A 69 -4.56 1.25 7.14
CA TRP A 69 -3.20 1.56 7.59
C TRP A 69 -2.40 1.99 6.36
N LEU A 70 -1.86 3.20 6.38
CA LEU A 70 -1.35 3.89 5.21
C LEU A 70 0.11 4.25 5.43
N VAL A 71 0.97 3.85 4.50
CA VAL A 71 2.38 4.26 4.41
C VAL A 71 2.53 5.03 3.10
N PRO A 72 2.51 6.37 3.12
CA PRO A 72 2.60 7.16 1.91
C PRO A 72 3.88 6.90 1.13
N ASP A 73 5.01 6.92 1.82
CA ASP A 73 6.33 6.77 1.23
C ASP A 73 7.21 5.89 2.14
N LEU A 74 7.58 4.71 1.64
CA LEU A 74 8.46 3.80 2.36
C LEU A 74 9.93 4.06 2.05
N ASN A 75 10.24 4.71 0.91
CA ASN A 75 11.59 5.02 0.46
C ASN A 75 11.78 6.54 0.23
N PRO A 76 11.71 7.35 1.30
CA PRO A 76 11.79 8.80 1.14
C PRO A 76 13.19 9.29 0.69
N ASP A 77 14.22 8.48 0.84
CA ASP A 77 15.57 8.80 0.34
C ASP A 77 15.63 8.63 -1.17
N GLY A 78 15.21 7.47 -1.68
CA GLY A 78 15.13 7.23 -3.10
C GLY A 78 14.18 8.20 -3.80
N HIS A 79 13.05 8.56 -3.15
CA HIS A 79 12.12 9.56 -3.68
C HIS A 79 12.78 10.93 -3.80
N ALA A 80 13.53 11.37 -2.79
CA ALA A 80 14.24 12.64 -2.83
C ALA A 80 15.35 12.68 -3.90
N ALA A 81 15.93 11.52 -4.21
CA ALA A 81 16.99 11.36 -5.20
C ALA A 81 16.50 10.96 -6.61
N ASP A 82 15.19 10.70 -6.78
CA ASP A 82 14.58 10.15 -7.99
C ASP A 82 15.26 8.84 -8.44
N THR A 83 15.55 7.95 -7.48
CA THR A 83 16.17 6.63 -7.70
C THR A 83 15.24 5.50 -7.33
N ARG A 84 15.41 4.34 -7.96
CA ARG A 84 14.70 3.11 -7.59
C ARG A 84 15.09 2.63 -6.21
N GLU A 85 16.39 2.63 -5.95
CA GLU A 85 17.05 2.15 -4.73
C GLU A 85 16.87 3.15 -3.58
N ASN A 86 17.18 2.70 -2.35
CA ASN A 86 17.31 3.58 -1.19
C ASN A 86 18.69 4.27 -1.16
N ALA A 87 18.99 5.06 -0.13
CA ALA A 87 20.27 5.76 0.01
C ALA A 87 21.50 4.84 0.08
N HIS A 88 21.32 3.58 0.40
CA HIS A 88 22.40 2.57 0.37
C HIS A 88 22.55 1.88 -0.99
N GLY A 89 21.83 2.29 -2.03
CA GLY A 89 21.86 1.67 -3.36
C GLY A 89 21.20 0.28 -3.39
N VAL A 90 20.26 0.01 -2.50
CA VAL A 90 19.57 -1.28 -2.41
C VAL A 90 18.14 -1.18 -2.92
N ASP A 91 17.76 -2.07 -3.86
CA ASP A 91 16.36 -2.28 -4.24
C ASP A 91 15.62 -2.89 -3.04
N LEU A 92 14.80 -2.08 -2.37
CA LEU A 92 14.05 -2.50 -1.18
C LEU A 92 13.12 -3.66 -1.47
N ASN A 93 12.60 -3.78 -2.70
CA ASN A 93 11.74 -4.88 -3.11
C ASN A 93 12.51 -6.16 -3.49
N ARG A 94 13.78 -6.28 -3.04
CA ARG A 94 14.63 -7.47 -3.03
C ARG A 94 15.14 -7.83 -1.64
N ASP A 95 14.85 -7.00 -0.64
CA ASP A 95 15.40 -7.14 0.72
C ASP A 95 14.43 -7.83 1.71
N PHE A 96 13.23 -8.27 1.29
CA PHE A 96 12.22 -8.91 2.16
C PHE A 96 12.53 -10.38 2.52
N VAL A 97 13.76 -10.82 2.41
CA VAL A 97 14.27 -12.07 3.00
C VAL A 97 15.29 -11.74 4.08
N ALA A 98 16.23 -10.88 3.76
CA ALA A 98 17.35 -10.52 4.61
C ALA A 98 17.01 -9.40 5.61
N PHE A 99 16.12 -8.48 5.21
CA PHE A 99 15.75 -7.32 6.01
C PHE A 99 16.98 -6.53 6.51
N THR A 100 17.89 -6.25 5.61
CA THR A 100 19.14 -5.54 5.93
C THR A 100 18.88 -4.04 6.06
N GLN A 101 17.93 -3.51 5.30
CA GLN A 101 17.65 -2.08 5.21
C GLN A 101 16.69 -1.60 6.30
N PRO A 102 16.85 -0.36 6.80
CA PRO A 102 15.94 0.18 7.81
C PRO A 102 14.49 0.26 7.32
N GLU A 103 14.26 0.61 6.06
CA GLU A 103 12.94 0.74 5.46
C GLU A 103 12.18 -0.60 5.43
N THR A 104 12.86 -1.68 5.04
CA THR A 104 12.25 -3.02 5.01
C THR A 104 11.99 -3.58 6.41
N LYS A 105 12.85 -3.25 7.40
CA LYS A 105 12.60 -3.55 8.82
C LYS A 105 11.36 -2.81 9.32
N VAL A 106 11.18 -1.54 8.93
CA VAL A 106 9.99 -0.75 9.26
C VAL A 106 8.75 -1.39 8.64
N ALA A 107 8.78 -1.71 7.34
CA ALA A 107 7.67 -2.38 6.65
C ALA A 107 7.31 -3.71 7.32
N ARG A 108 8.29 -4.53 7.65
CA ARG A 108 8.10 -5.78 8.39
C ARG A 108 7.41 -5.55 9.73
N SER A 109 7.92 -4.61 10.54
CA SER A 109 7.34 -4.27 11.85
C SER A 109 5.90 -3.81 11.74
N ILE A 110 5.56 -3.00 10.72
CA ILE A 110 4.19 -2.57 10.45
C ILE A 110 3.31 -3.79 10.13
N ILE A 111 3.71 -4.64 9.21
CA ILE A 111 2.95 -5.82 8.78
C ILE A 111 2.74 -6.78 9.96
N GLU A 112 3.78 -7.03 10.75
CA GLU A 112 3.71 -7.90 11.92
C GLU A 112 2.84 -7.32 13.06
N ARG A 113 2.74 -6.01 13.21
CA ARG A 113 1.88 -5.36 14.21
C ARG A 113 0.44 -5.23 13.74
N VAL A 114 0.25 -4.84 12.48
CA VAL A 114 -1.08 -4.58 11.91
C VAL A 114 -1.82 -5.87 11.59
N HIS A 115 -1.13 -6.94 11.19
CA HIS A 115 -1.71 -8.17 10.67
C HIS A 115 -2.79 -7.89 9.59
N PRO A 116 -2.43 -7.20 8.49
CA PRO A 116 -3.42 -6.78 7.50
C PRO A 116 -4.00 -7.99 6.76
N ARG A 117 -5.32 -7.98 6.54
CA ARG A 117 -5.98 -8.95 5.65
C ARG A 117 -5.54 -8.78 4.21
N TYR A 118 -5.34 -7.52 3.79
CA TYR A 118 -4.81 -7.17 2.48
C TYR A 118 -3.67 -6.17 2.62
N THR A 119 -2.65 -6.35 1.78
CA THR A 119 -1.62 -5.32 1.56
C THR A 119 -1.57 -4.99 0.09
N ILE A 120 -1.66 -3.70 -0.22
CA ILE A 120 -1.62 -3.16 -1.57
C ILE A 120 -0.32 -2.38 -1.71
N TRP A 121 0.53 -2.82 -2.64
CA TRP A 121 1.79 -2.15 -2.97
C TRP A 121 1.62 -1.41 -4.29
N PHE A 122 1.71 -0.08 -4.25
CA PHE A 122 1.73 0.71 -5.46
C PHE A 122 3.15 0.76 -6.02
N HIS A 123 3.22 0.55 -7.31
CA HIS A 123 4.40 0.61 -8.17
C HIS A 123 4.09 1.36 -9.45
N GLN A 124 5.09 1.58 -10.28
CA GLN A 124 5.01 2.04 -11.66
C GLN A 124 5.96 1.17 -12.50
N HIS A 125 5.72 0.97 -13.79
CA HIS A 125 4.87 1.73 -14.73
C HIS A 125 4.10 0.83 -15.72
N MET A 126 3.70 -0.39 -15.34
CA MET A 126 3.20 -1.43 -16.26
C MET A 126 1.69 -1.35 -16.55
N ASP A 127 0.93 -0.48 -15.88
CA ASP A 127 -0.53 -0.34 -16.00
C ASP A 127 -1.29 -1.67 -15.85
N LEU A 128 -1.04 -2.39 -14.76
CA LEU A 128 -1.67 -3.67 -14.45
C LEU A 128 -1.70 -3.95 -12.95
N VAL A 129 -2.52 -4.93 -12.56
CA VAL A 129 -2.50 -5.50 -11.20
C VAL A 129 -1.87 -6.86 -11.25
N TRP A 130 -0.82 -7.06 -10.48
CA TRP A 130 -0.07 -8.30 -10.39
C TRP A 130 -0.41 -9.03 -9.10
N ALA A 131 -0.94 -10.25 -9.23
CA ALA A 131 -1.25 -11.12 -8.10
C ALA A 131 -1.03 -12.59 -8.43
N TYR A 132 -0.70 -13.38 -7.40
CA TYR A 132 -0.48 -14.83 -7.50
C TYR A 132 -0.96 -15.55 -6.24
N GLY A 133 -1.31 -16.82 -6.35
CA GLY A 133 -1.71 -17.65 -5.23
C GLY A 133 -2.91 -17.06 -4.47
N ARG A 134 -2.80 -16.96 -3.15
CA ARG A 134 -3.88 -16.49 -2.26
C ARG A 134 -4.36 -15.07 -2.54
N SER A 135 -3.53 -14.23 -3.14
CA SER A 135 -3.90 -12.84 -3.46
C SER A 135 -4.61 -12.69 -4.80
N SER A 136 -4.68 -13.74 -5.63
CA SER A 136 -5.24 -13.66 -6.98
C SER A 136 -6.70 -13.21 -7.01
N ALA A 137 -7.52 -13.65 -6.06
CA ALA A 137 -8.93 -13.26 -5.99
C ALA A 137 -9.07 -11.75 -5.73
N ALA A 138 -8.37 -11.24 -4.70
CA ALA A 138 -8.39 -9.83 -4.34
C ALA A 138 -7.79 -8.95 -5.47
N GLY A 139 -6.64 -9.34 -6.02
CA GLY A 139 -6.00 -8.62 -7.11
C GLY A 139 -6.88 -8.55 -8.38
N ARG A 140 -7.59 -9.61 -8.72
CA ARG A 140 -8.53 -9.64 -9.84
C ARG A 140 -9.73 -8.72 -9.63
N VAL A 141 -10.26 -8.68 -8.41
CA VAL A 141 -11.34 -7.75 -8.07
C VAL A 141 -10.85 -6.31 -8.11
N TYR A 142 -9.68 -6.04 -7.53
CA TYR A 142 -9.07 -4.71 -7.60
C TYR A 142 -8.87 -4.24 -9.04
N ALA A 143 -8.28 -5.09 -9.90
CA ALA A 143 -8.06 -4.78 -11.32
C ALA A 143 -9.35 -4.36 -12.02
N ARG A 144 -10.46 -5.09 -11.80
CA ARG A 144 -11.78 -4.76 -12.35
C ARG A 144 -12.29 -3.41 -11.83
N LEU A 145 -12.18 -3.13 -10.52
CA LEU A 145 -12.61 -1.89 -9.91
C LEU A 145 -11.80 -0.68 -10.39
N ALA A 146 -10.50 -0.89 -10.60
CA ALA A 146 -9.59 0.12 -11.11
C ALA A 146 -9.59 0.26 -12.64
N GLY A 147 -10.27 -0.64 -13.38
CA GLY A 147 -10.24 -0.66 -14.84
C GLY A 147 -8.85 -0.97 -15.40
N MET A 148 -8.08 -1.82 -14.71
CA MET A 148 -6.71 -2.21 -15.06
C MET A 148 -6.66 -3.65 -15.54
N ARG A 149 -5.62 -4.01 -16.30
CA ARG A 149 -5.33 -5.39 -16.67
C ARG A 149 -4.95 -6.20 -15.43
N PHE A 150 -5.28 -7.48 -15.41
CA PHE A 150 -4.86 -8.42 -14.39
C PHE A 150 -3.74 -9.31 -14.92
N TYR A 151 -2.63 -9.40 -14.18
CA TYR A 151 -1.48 -10.25 -14.50
C TYR A 151 -1.29 -11.32 -13.42
N HIS A 152 -1.44 -12.58 -13.81
CA HIS A 152 -1.30 -13.73 -12.93
C HIS A 152 0.07 -14.38 -13.15
N HIS A 153 1.03 -14.05 -12.31
CA HIS A 153 2.40 -14.57 -12.42
C HIS A 153 3.04 -14.68 -11.04
N VAL A 154 3.97 -15.62 -10.89
CA VAL A 154 4.72 -15.83 -9.64
C VAL A 154 5.48 -14.58 -9.19
N TRP A 155 5.63 -14.44 -7.89
CA TRP A 155 6.32 -13.29 -7.30
C TRP A 155 7.83 -13.33 -7.52
N VAL A 156 8.42 -12.16 -7.63
CA VAL A 156 9.89 -12.03 -7.66
C VAL A 156 10.46 -12.36 -6.28
N ALA A 157 11.57 -13.09 -6.25
CA ALA A 157 12.28 -13.41 -5.02
C ALA A 157 12.71 -12.13 -4.27
N GLY A 158 12.56 -12.13 -2.96
CA GLY A 158 12.89 -10.98 -2.11
C GLY A 158 11.88 -9.85 -2.12
N SER A 159 10.76 -9.96 -2.87
CA SER A 159 9.73 -8.95 -2.86
C SER A 159 8.86 -8.99 -1.62
N GLY A 160 8.32 -7.84 -1.20
CA GLY A 160 7.37 -7.71 -0.09
C GLY A 160 6.12 -8.55 -0.30
N THR A 161 5.60 -8.59 -1.54
CA THR A 161 4.45 -9.43 -1.91
C THR A 161 4.75 -10.92 -1.75
N ARG A 162 5.91 -11.40 -2.20
CA ARG A 162 6.29 -12.81 -2.02
C ARG A 162 6.42 -13.17 -0.55
N TRP A 163 7.18 -12.39 0.21
CA TRP A 163 7.41 -12.62 1.63
C TRP A 163 6.10 -12.71 2.40
N GLN A 164 5.19 -11.76 2.22
CA GLN A 164 3.93 -11.73 2.94
C GLN A 164 2.99 -12.86 2.55
N ASN A 165 2.93 -13.26 1.28
CA ASN A 165 2.05 -14.34 0.83
C ASN A 165 2.56 -15.74 1.21
N HIS A 166 3.87 -15.95 1.34
CA HIS A 166 4.45 -17.28 1.53
C HIS A 166 5.03 -17.49 2.91
N GLU A 167 5.70 -16.51 3.49
CA GLU A 167 6.55 -16.74 4.66
C GLU A 167 5.91 -16.30 5.97
N ARG A 168 4.91 -15.42 5.94
CA ARG A 168 4.29 -14.87 7.15
C ARG A 168 2.81 -15.14 7.32
N GLY A 169 2.18 -15.88 6.46
CA GLY A 169 0.88 -16.50 6.72
C GLY A 169 -0.28 -15.60 7.12
N GLY A 170 -0.20 -14.30 6.87
CA GLY A 170 -1.24 -13.37 7.32
C GLY A 170 -1.73 -12.46 6.22
N GLY A 171 -2.82 -12.77 5.57
CA GLY A 171 -3.43 -11.90 4.58
C GLY A 171 -2.92 -12.13 3.15
N ALA A 172 -3.50 -11.41 2.21
CA ALA A 172 -3.20 -11.45 0.80
C ALA A 172 -2.49 -10.16 0.37
N SER A 173 -1.36 -10.27 -0.29
CA SER A 173 -0.56 -9.12 -0.73
C SER A 173 -0.46 -9.12 -2.25
N PHE A 174 -0.69 -7.98 -2.89
CA PHE A 174 -0.59 -7.82 -4.33
C PHE A 174 -0.03 -6.46 -4.72
N THR A 175 0.48 -6.38 -5.96
CA THR A 175 1.08 -5.17 -6.52
C THR A 175 0.11 -4.51 -7.51
N VAL A 176 0.03 -3.21 -7.44
CA VAL A 176 -0.66 -2.37 -8.42
C VAL A 176 0.39 -1.53 -9.14
N GLU A 177 0.68 -1.92 -10.35
CA GLU A 177 1.57 -1.21 -11.27
C GLU A 177 0.79 -0.10 -11.94
N LEU A 178 0.94 1.11 -11.46
CA LEU A 178 0.28 2.30 -12.01
C LEU A 178 0.85 2.63 -13.41
N PRO A 179 0.16 3.44 -14.23
CA PRO A 179 0.74 3.99 -15.46
C PRO A 179 2.00 4.80 -15.19
N ALA A 180 2.83 4.98 -16.23
CA ALA A 180 4.01 5.84 -16.16
C ALA A 180 3.62 7.31 -15.94
N GLY A 181 4.49 8.05 -15.27
CA GLY A 181 4.35 9.48 -14.99
C GLY A 181 3.37 9.79 -13.85
N GLU A 182 2.97 11.05 -13.77
CA GLU A 182 2.05 11.52 -12.73
C GLU A 182 0.63 11.03 -12.97
N LEU A 183 -0.02 10.62 -11.88
CA LEU A 183 -1.40 10.20 -11.92
C LEU A 183 -2.33 11.42 -11.75
N GLY A 184 -3.03 11.81 -12.82
CA GLY A 184 -3.99 12.90 -12.74
C GLY A 184 -5.13 12.61 -11.74
N ALA A 185 -5.84 13.68 -11.31
CA ALA A 185 -6.87 13.58 -10.28
C ALA A 185 -7.94 12.51 -10.54
N ALA A 186 -8.30 12.25 -11.80
CA ALA A 186 -9.24 11.19 -12.17
C ALA A 186 -8.66 9.79 -11.91
N GLY A 187 -7.37 9.59 -12.20
CA GLY A 187 -6.64 8.36 -11.90
C GLY A 187 -6.57 8.11 -10.40
N VAL A 188 -6.17 9.12 -9.61
CA VAL A 188 -6.15 9.03 -8.13
C VAL A 188 -7.53 8.63 -7.59
N ARG A 189 -8.61 9.32 -8.01
CA ARG A 189 -9.97 8.97 -7.56
C ARG A 189 -10.38 7.55 -7.92
N ARG A 190 -9.95 7.04 -9.07
CA ARG A 190 -10.24 5.67 -9.51
C ARG A 190 -9.57 4.65 -8.59
N GLN A 191 -8.29 4.85 -8.28
CA GLN A 191 -7.54 3.97 -7.38
C GLN A 191 -8.09 4.02 -5.95
N VAL A 192 -8.36 5.22 -5.43
CA VAL A 192 -9.02 5.39 -4.11
C VAL A 192 -10.34 4.60 -4.05
N ARG A 193 -11.18 4.72 -5.08
CA ARG A 193 -12.43 3.96 -5.16
C ARG A 193 -12.18 2.45 -5.18
N ALA A 194 -11.16 1.97 -5.89
CA ALA A 194 -10.82 0.56 -5.95
C ALA A 194 -10.40 0.02 -4.57
N VAL A 195 -9.59 0.77 -3.82
CA VAL A 195 -9.23 0.42 -2.43
C VAL A 195 -10.48 0.35 -1.55
N LEU A 196 -11.32 1.41 -1.57
CA LEU A 196 -12.48 1.51 -0.68
C LEU A 196 -13.60 0.51 -0.99
N LYS A 197 -13.67 0.00 -2.23
CA LYS A 197 -14.68 -0.97 -2.69
C LYS A 197 -14.17 -2.40 -2.76
N LEU A 198 -12.92 -2.66 -2.38
CA LEU A 198 -12.43 -4.02 -2.33
C LEU A 198 -13.31 -4.84 -1.37
N PRO A 199 -13.92 -5.96 -1.81
CA PRO A 199 -14.78 -6.74 -0.94
C PRO A 199 -13.96 -7.38 0.17
N PHE A 200 -14.40 -7.15 1.39
CA PHE A 200 -13.75 -7.63 2.60
C PHE A 200 -14.42 -8.89 3.17
N ALA A 201 -15.16 -9.60 2.31
CA ALA A 201 -15.80 -10.89 2.65
C ALA A 201 -14.79 -12.04 2.74
#